data_0bfa945b2fdaf40a6198a2787ce57ed6
#
_entry.id   0bfa945b2fdaf40a6198a2787ce57ed6
#
_cell.length_a   1.000
_cell.length_b   1.000
_cell.length_c   1.000
_cell.angle_alpha   90.00
_cell.angle_beta   90.00
_cell.angle_gamma   90.00
#
_symmetry.space_group_name_H-M   'P 1'
#
loop_
_entity.id
_entity.type
_entity.pdbx_description
1 polymer ?
#
loop_
_entity_poly.entity_id
_entity_poly.type
_entity_poly.pdbx_seq_one_letter_code
_entity_poly.pdbx_strand_id
1 'polypeptide(L)'
;MAQEVIQMTPLAAASMVGIIGLLNGLGRIVWSTISDYIGRRNTYIMFFLLEIVAFYMLASVTDSFLFQALIFLIITCYGGGFSCMPAYLSDLFGTKQLSAIHGRILTAWGLAGIAGPLLLSWIKETTNSYSITLYFFSGCFVISLLIAVILKLKTQNGLTKM
;
A
#
# COMPACT_ATOMS: atom_id res chain seq x y z
N MET A 1 -0.20 2.07 18.55
CA MET A 1 0.45 3.27 17.98
C MET A 1 -0.40 4.54 18.17
N ALA A 2 -1.64 4.64 17.65
CA ALA A 2 -2.47 5.85 17.84
C ALA A 2 -2.66 6.24 19.32
N GLN A 3 -2.91 5.29 20.19
CA GLN A 3 -3.04 5.54 21.64
C GLN A 3 -1.70 5.67 22.36
N GLU A 4 -0.68 4.91 21.96
CA GLU A 4 0.61 4.86 22.68
C GLU A 4 1.56 6.00 22.26
N VAL A 5 1.60 6.35 20.98
CA VAL A 5 2.53 7.36 20.44
C VAL A 5 1.87 8.73 20.34
N ILE A 6 0.65 8.77 19.81
CA ILE A 6 -0.10 10.02 19.57
C ILE A 6 -1.02 10.37 20.75
N GLN A 7 -1.15 9.49 21.74
CA GLN A 7 -1.97 9.66 22.94
C GLN A 7 -3.45 9.96 22.64
N MET A 8 -3.98 9.41 21.55
CA MET A 8 -5.39 9.56 21.20
C MET A 8 -6.28 8.87 22.23
N THR A 9 -7.44 9.46 22.50
CA THR A 9 -8.44 8.81 23.35
C THR A 9 -8.96 7.53 22.72
N PRO A 10 -9.39 6.52 23.50
CA PRO A 10 -9.92 5.26 22.96
C PRO A 10 -11.10 5.48 21.99
N LEU A 11 -11.95 6.46 22.27
CA LEU A 11 -13.10 6.81 21.41
C LEU A 11 -12.63 7.38 20.06
N ALA A 12 -11.64 8.28 20.06
CA ALA A 12 -11.07 8.84 18.85
C ALA A 12 -10.37 7.76 17.99
N ALA A 13 -9.63 6.84 18.64
CA ALA A 13 -9.01 5.73 17.96
C ALA A 13 -10.04 4.76 17.34
N ALA A 14 -11.15 4.49 18.04
CA ALA A 14 -12.24 3.66 17.51
C ALA A 14 -12.95 4.33 16.32
N SER A 15 -13.21 5.63 16.40
CA SER A 15 -13.80 6.41 15.29
C SER A 15 -12.88 6.39 14.06
N MET A 16 -11.56 6.51 14.27
CA MET A 16 -10.57 6.40 13.21
C MET A 16 -10.64 5.06 12.47
N VAL A 17 -10.84 3.96 13.18
CA VAL A 17 -11.01 2.62 12.56
C VAL A 17 -12.24 2.57 11.66
N GLY A 18 -13.35 3.16 12.06
CA GLY A 18 -14.55 3.27 11.21
C GLY A 18 -14.29 4.07 9.92
N ILE A 19 -13.62 5.21 10.03
CA ILE A 19 -13.24 6.05 8.88
C ILE A 19 -12.28 5.30 7.94
N ILE A 20 -11.32 4.55 8.47
CA ILE A 20 -10.42 3.68 7.71
C ILE A 20 -11.19 2.75 6.78
N GLY A 21 -12.25 2.11 7.26
CA GLY A 21 -13.09 1.22 6.44
C GLY A 21 -13.76 1.95 5.27
N LEU A 22 -14.31 3.14 5.52
CA LEU A 22 -14.93 3.98 4.49
C LEU A 22 -13.91 4.45 3.45
N LEU A 23 -12.75 4.94 3.90
CA LEU A 23 -11.70 5.43 3.00
C LEU A 23 -11.07 4.30 2.18
N ASN A 24 -10.96 3.10 2.72
CA ASN A 24 -10.56 1.92 1.94
C ASN A 24 -11.56 1.67 0.79
N GLY A 25 -12.87 1.70 1.08
CA GLY A 25 -13.91 1.54 0.07
C GLY A 25 -13.90 2.65 -0.99
N LEU A 26 -13.84 3.91 -0.57
CA LEU A 26 -13.75 5.06 -1.48
C LEU A 26 -12.46 5.04 -2.30
N GLY A 27 -11.35 4.64 -1.70
CA GLY A 27 -10.07 4.49 -2.39
C GLY A 27 -10.16 3.53 -3.58
N ARG A 28 -10.93 2.46 -3.47
CA ARG A 28 -11.15 1.53 -4.59
C ARG A 28 -11.77 2.21 -5.80
N ILE A 29 -12.76 3.07 -5.59
CA ILE A 29 -13.45 3.78 -6.67
C ILE A 29 -12.56 4.87 -7.25
N VAL A 30 -12.04 5.75 -6.41
CA VAL A 30 -11.25 6.92 -6.82
C VAL A 30 -9.99 6.49 -7.57
N TRP A 31 -9.21 5.57 -7.01
CA TRP A 31 -7.96 5.14 -7.61
C TRP A 31 -8.15 4.29 -8.88
N SER A 32 -9.22 3.49 -8.95
CA SER A 32 -9.55 2.79 -10.20
C SER A 32 -9.86 3.77 -11.33
N THR A 33 -10.65 4.80 -11.02
CA THR A 33 -10.95 5.88 -11.99
C THR A 33 -9.66 6.59 -12.42
N ILE A 34 -8.82 7.03 -11.47
CA ILE A 34 -7.53 7.66 -11.79
C ILE A 34 -6.66 6.73 -12.63
N SER A 35 -6.64 5.43 -12.30
CA SER A 35 -5.86 4.41 -13.00
C SER A 35 -6.27 4.26 -14.48
N ASP A 36 -7.54 4.46 -14.80
CA ASP A 36 -8.02 4.41 -16.18
C ASP A 36 -7.49 5.60 -17.01
N TYR A 37 -7.26 6.76 -16.39
CA TYR A 37 -6.73 7.95 -17.06
C TYR A 37 -5.20 7.96 -17.19
N ILE A 38 -4.47 7.66 -16.10
CA ILE A 38 -2.99 7.76 -16.08
C ILE A 38 -2.30 6.45 -16.47
N GLY A 39 -3.08 5.36 -16.56
CA GLY A 39 -2.61 4.01 -16.85
C GLY A 39 -2.17 3.26 -15.61
N ARG A 40 -2.50 1.97 -15.53
CA ARG A 40 -2.33 1.11 -14.35
C ARG A 40 -0.89 1.02 -13.86
N ARG A 41 0.08 0.99 -14.78
CA ARG A 41 1.52 0.95 -14.46
C ARG A 41 1.98 2.21 -13.71
N ASN A 42 1.53 3.38 -14.16
CA ASN A 42 1.86 4.64 -13.52
C ASN A 42 1.18 4.78 -12.16
N THR A 43 -0.04 4.26 -12.02
CA THR A 43 -0.79 4.23 -10.77
C THR A 43 -0.03 3.43 -9.71
N TYR A 44 0.51 2.25 -10.03
CA TYR A 44 1.31 1.47 -9.07
C TYR A 44 2.61 2.16 -8.68
N ILE A 45 3.29 2.81 -9.63
CA ILE A 45 4.48 3.64 -9.32
C ILE A 45 4.09 4.76 -8.36
N MET A 46 2.96 5.42 -8.59
CA MET A 46 2.47 6.48 -7.71
C MET A 46 2.09 5.95 -6.33
N PHE A 47 1.45 4.78 -6.22
CA PHE A 47 1.18 4.15 -4.93
C PHE A 47 2.47 3.94 -4.14
N PHE A 48 3.47 3.32 -4.72
CA PHE A 48 4.73 3.05 -4.02
C PHE A 48 5.46 4.34 -3.61
N LEU A 49 5.44 5.38 -4.43
CA LEU A 49 6.00 6.69 -4.07
C LEU A 49 5.26 7.31 -2.88
N LEU A 50 3.93 7.31 -2.92
CA LEU A 50 3.11 7.84 -1.82
C LEU A 50 3.32 7.05 -0.53
N GLU A 51 3.39 5.72 -0.62
CA GLU A 51 3.62 4.85 0.54
C GLU A 51 5.01 5.05 1.14
N ILE A 52 6.07 5.19 0.33
CA ILE A 52 7.43 5.50 0.81
C ILE A 52 7.41 6.78 1.64
N VAL A 53 6.84 7.85 1.09
CA VAL A 53 6.79 9.15 1.77
C VAL A 53 5.91 9.07 3.03
N ALA A 54 4.74 8.45 2.92
CA ALA A 54 3.80 8.36 4.04
C ALA A 54 4.37 7.54 5.20
N PHE A 55 4.97 6.38 4.95
CA PHE A 55 5.58 5.55 6.00
C PHE A 55 6.81 6.22 6.61
N TYR A 56 7.64 6.89 5.79
CA TYR A 56 8.78 7.63 6.27
C TYR A 56 8.37 8.78 7.19
N MET A 57 7.39 9.59 6.79
CA MET A 57 6.88 10.69 7.60
C MET A 57 6.20 10.17 8.87
N LEU A 58 5.41 9.10 8.76
CA LEU A 58 4.69 8.50 9.88
C LEU A 58 5.63 8.02 11.01
N ALA A 59 6.88 7.68 10.67
CA ALA A 59 7.88 7.22 11.63
C ALA A 59 8.32 8.31 12.62
N SER A 60 8.18 9.59 12.27
CA SER A 60 8.63 10.74 13.08
C SER A 60 7.49 11.69 13.46
N VAL A 61 6.26 11.46 12.98
CA VAL A 61 5.13 12.36 13.24
C VAL A 61 4.65 12.23 14.68
N THR A 62 4.41 13.38 15.32
CA THR A 62 3.83 13.51 16.66
C THR A 62 2.49 14.24 16.65
N ASP A 63 2.21 14.99 15.59
CA ASP A 63 0.95 15.69 15.41
C ASP A 63 -0.19 14.73 15.06
N SER A 64 -1.30 14.83 15.81
CA SER A 64 -2.45 13.93 15.68
C SER A 64 -3.18 14.06 14.33
N PHE A 65 -3.25 15.28 13.79
CA PHE A 65 -3.94 15.53 12.52
C PHE A 65 -3.12 14.96 11.36
N LEU A 66 -1.82 15.25 11.33
CA LEU A 66 -0.92 14.74 10.32
C LEU A 66 -0.83 13.20 10.36
N PHE A 67 -0.79 12.61 11.56
CA PHE A 67 -0.84 11.16 11.75
C PHE A 67 -2.08 10.55 11.08
N GLN A 68 -3.27 11.10 11.36
CA GLN A 68 -4.52 10.61 10.77
C GLN A 68 -4.53 10.78 9.24
N ALA A 69 -4.10 11.93 8.74
CA ALA A 69 -4.03 12.23 7.31
C ALA A 69 -3.13 11.23 6.57
N LEU A 70 -1.96 10.90 7.12
CA LEU A 70 -1.04 9.92 6.55
C LEU A 70 -1.64 8.50 6.55
N ILE A 71 -2.26 8.07 7.65
CA ILE A 71 -2.95 6.77 7.72
C ILE A 71 -4.09 6.72 6.69
N PHE A 72 -4.87 7.78 6.56
CA PHE A 72 -5.97 7.83 5.61
C PHE A 72 -5.47 7.76 4.16
N LEU A 73 -4.37 8.44 3.85
CA LEU A 73 -3.72 8.33 2.54
C LEU A 73 -3.28 6.88 2.25
N ILE A 74 -2.55 6.26 3.17
CA ILE A 74 -2.09 4.85 3.09
C ILE A 74 -3.27 3.92 2.80
N ILE A 75 -4.36 4.07 3.53
CA ILE A 75 -5.53 3.20 3.40
C ILE A 75 -6.26 3.39 2.07
N THR A 76 -6.32 4.62 1.53
CA THR A 76 -6.88 4.83 0.18
C THR A 76 -6.02 4.15 -0.88
N CYS A 77 -4.69 4.27 -0.79
CA CYS A 77 -3.74 3.59 -1.70
C CYS A 77 -3.87 2.07 -1.61
N TYR A 78 -4.01 1.51 -0.40
CA TYR A 78 -4.25 0.08 -0.18
C TYR A 78 -5.53 -0.39 -0.86
N GLY A 79 -6.64 0.33 -0.67
CA GLY A 79 -7.91 0.03 -1.35
C GLY A 79 -7.80 0.09 -2.87
N GLY A 80 -7.17 1.14 -3.37
CA GLY A 80 -6.92 1.35 -4.80
C GLY A 80 -6.02 0.28 -5.41
N GLY A 81 -4.93 -0.07 -4.74
CA GLY A 81 -4.03 -1.12 -5.17
C GLY A 81 -4.75 -2.47 -5.36
N PHE A 82 -5.63 -2.79 -4.42
CA PHE A 82 -6.42 -4.02 -4.50
C PHE A 82 -7.41 -4.02 -5.67
N SER A 83 -8.10 -2.91 -5.93
CA SER A 83 -9.09 -2.80 -7.01
C SER A 83 -8.46 -2.72 -8.39
N CYS A 84 -7.29 -2.07 -8.52
CA CYS A 84 -6.57 -1.96 -9.80
C CYS A 84 -5.83 -3.25 -10.19
N MET A 85 -5.57 -4.18 -9.25
CA MET A 85 -4.75 -5.37 -9.48
C MET A 85 -5.28 -6.28 -10.60
N PRO A 86 -6.57 -6.70 -10.64
CA PRO A 86 -7.06 -7.57 -11.70
C PRO A 86 -6.90 -6.96 -13.09
N ALA A 87 -7.19 -5.66 -13.21
CA ALA A 87 -7.05 -4.95 -14.47
C ALA A 87 -5.58 -4.84 -14.91
N TYR A 88 -4.66 -4.56 -13.98
CA TYR A 88 -3.23 -4.53 -14.26
C TYR A 88 -2.68 -5.88 -14.71
N LEU A 89 -3.13 -6.97 -14.08
CA LEU A 89 -2.76 -8.33 -14.47
C LEU A 89 -3.30 -8.69 -15.86
N SER A 90 -4.53 -8.27 -16.16
CA SER A 90 -5.13 -8.44 -17.49
C SER A 90 -4.31 -7.74 -18.58
N ASP A 91 -3.81 -6.52 -18.29
CA ASP A 91 -2.97 -5.77 -19.22
C ASP A 91 -1.59 -6.42 -19.44
N LEU A 92 -1.05 -7.10 -18.43
CA LEU A 92 0.27 -7.75 -18.51
C LEU A 92 0.23 -9.15 -19.14
N PHE A 93 -0.78 -9.94 -18.79
CA PHE A 93 -0.81 -11.39 -19.09
C PHE A 93 -2.02 -11.81 -19.94
N GLY A 94 -2.92 -10.85 -20.25
CA GLY A 94 -4.19 -11.12 -20.92
C GLY A 94 -5.22 -11.76 -19.98
N THR A 95 -6.43 -11.95 -20.48
CA THR A 95 -7.58 -12.43 -19.67
C THR A 95 -7.61 -13.94 -19.48
N LYS A 96 -6.93 -14.73 -20.34
CA LYS A 96 -7.04 -16.19 -20.42
C LYS A 96 -6.61 -16.92 -19.13
N GLN A 97 -5.59 -16.37 -18.42
CA GLN A 97 -5.06 -16.96 -17.19
C GLN A 97 -5.22 -16.05 -15.96
N LEU A 98 -6.03 -15.00 -16.08
CA LEU A 98 -6.17 -13.97 -15.07
C LEU A 98 -6.53 -14.52 -13.69
N SER A 99 -7.51 -15.41 -13.61
CA SER A 99 -7.96 -16.00 -12.34
C SER A 99 -6.87 -16.80 -11.63
N ALA A 100 -6.09 -17.60 -12.39
CA ALA A 100 -5.01 -18.39 -11.83
C ALA A 100 -3.85 -17.52 -11.32
N ILE A 101 -3.48 -16.47 -12.05
CA ILE A 101 -2.44 -15.52 -11.66
C ILE A 101 -2.88 -14.71 -10.45
N HIS A 102 -4.12 -14.20 -10.48
CA HIS A 102 -4.66 -13.42 -9.37
C HIS A 102 -4.77 -14.25 -8.09
N GLY A 103 -5.21 -15.52 -8.19
CA GLY A 103 -5.23 -16.43 -7.04
C GLY A 103 -3.87 -16.62 -6.38
N ARG A 104 -2.78 -16.73 -7.15
CA ARG A 104 -1.40 -16.81 -6.61
C ARG A 104 -0.97 -15.51 -5.92
N ILE A 105 -1.37 -14.35 -6.43
CA ILE A 105 -1.09 -13.07 -5.78
C ILE A 105 -1.85 -12.94 -4.47
N LEU A 106 -3.11 -13.41 -4.42
CA LEU A 106 -3.88 -13.44 -3.17
C LEU A 106 -3.25 -14.34 -2.09
N THR A 107 -2.56 -15.43 -2.49
CA THR A 107 -1.78 -16.25 -1.54
C THR A 107 -0.62 -15.44 -0.93
N ALA A 108 0.13 -14.70 -1.76
CA ALA A 108 1.18 -13.82 -1.27
C ALA A 108 0.64 -12.71 -0.34
N TRP A 109 -0.53 -12.15 -0.69
CA TRP A 109 -1.23 -11.18 0.16
C TRP A 109 -1.64 -11.79 1.51
N GLY A 110 -2.19 -13.02 1.51
CA GLY A 110 -2.54 -13.74 2.74
C GLY A 110 -1.32 -14.00 3.63
N LEU A 111 -0.18 -14.42 3.05
CA LEU A 111 1.08 -14.59 3.77
C LEU A 111 1.59 -13.28 4.36
N ALA A 112 1.51 -12.18 3.60
CA ALA A 112 1.86 -10.85 4.09
C ALA A 112 0.98 -10.40 5.26
N GLY A 113 -0.31 -10.78 5.25
CA GLY A 113 -1.25 -10.52 6.34
C GLY A 113 -0.87 -11.20 7.67
N ILE A 114 -0.15 -12.31 7.61
CA ILE A 114 0.41 -12.98 8.79
C ILE A 114 1.79 -12.42 9.13
N ALA A 115 2.67 -12.33 8.15
CA ALA A 115 4.06 -11.90 8.35
C ALA A 115 4.17 -10.44 8.82
N GLY A 116 3.32 -9.54 8.33
CA GLY A 116 3.34 -8.12 8.68
C GLY A 116 3.16 -7.86 10.18
N PRO A 117 2.06 -8.30 10.79
CA PRO A 117 1.84 -8.17 12.24
C PRO A 117 2.92 -8.85 13.09
N LEU A 118 3.41 -10.03 12.67
CA LEU A 118 4.48 -10.73 13.38
C LEU A 118 5.79 -9.94 13.35
N LEU A 119 6.18 -9.40 12.20
CA LEU A 119 7.36 -8.55 12.07
C LEU A 119 7.23 -7.26 12.89
N LEU A 120 6.05 -6.63 12.86
CA LEU A 120 5.78 -5.43 13.65
C LEU A 120 5.92 -5.71 15.14
N SER A 121 5.34 -6.82 15.64
CA SER A 121 5.43 -7.23 17.05
C SER A 121 6.88 -7.52 17.43
N TRP A 122 7.57 -8.31 16.63
CA TRP A 122 8.98 -8.69 16.89
C TRP A 122 9.92 -7.48 16.90
N ILE A 123 9.81 -6.57 15.92
CA ILE A 123 10.62 -5.36 15.88
C ILE A 123 10.28 -4.46 17.09
N LYS A 124 9.00 -4.31 17.42
CA LYS A 124 8.58 -3.51 18.57
C LYS A 124 9.11 -4.08 19.89
N GLU A 125 9.03 -5.38 20.08
CA GLU A 125 9.52 -6.05 21.30
C GLU A 125 11.04 -5.93 21.46
N THR A 126 11.78 -6.02 20.36
CA THR A 126 13.25 -5.94 20.38
C THR A 126 13.80 -4.53 20.47
N THR A 127 13.11 -3.55 19.85
CA THR A 127 13.61 -2.16 19.74
C THR A 127 12.83 -1.15 20.58
N ASN A 128 11.70 -1.55 21.13
CA ASN A 128 10.75 -0.68 21.85
C ASN A 128 10.26 0.53 21.00
N SER A 129 10.36 0.45 19.67
CA SER A 129 10.06 1.54 18.76
C SER A 129 9.19 1.11 17.57
N TYR A 130 8.12 1.85 17.31
CA TYR A 130 7.35 1.71 16.08
C TYR A 130 8.04 2.36 14.87
N SER A 131 8.86 3.39 15.09
CA SER A 131 9.50 4.13 14.00
C SER A 131 10.42 3.24 13.16
N ILE A 132 11.15 2.32 13.81
CA ILE A 132 12.02 1.38 13.11
C ILE A 132 11.21 0.47 12.17
N THR A 133 10.06 0.00 12.61
CA THR A 133 9.15 -0.81 11.77
C THR A 133 8.66 -0.02 10.56
N LEU A 134 8.31 1.26 10.75
CA LEU A 134 7.82 2.11 9.67
C LEU A 134 8.92 2.40 8.65
N TYR A 135 10.15 2.65 9.08
CA TYR A 135 11.30 2.78 8.18
C TYR A 135 11.61 1.49 7.43
N PHE A 136 11.49 0.34 8.09
CA PHE A 136 11.65 -0.96 7.43
C PHE A 136 10.62 -1.15 6.30
N PHE A 137 9.33 -0.88 6.55
CA PHE A 137 8.31 -0.98 5.52
C PHE A 137 8.47 0.07 4.42
N SER A 138 8.90 1.29 4.75
CA SER A 138 9.26 2.29 3.74
C SER A 138 10.36 1.76 2.81
N GLY A 139 11.38 1.09 3.36
CA GLY A 139 12.42 0.41 2.57
C GLY A 139 11.87 -0.71 1.67
N CYS A 140 10.92 -1.50 2.15
CA CYS A 140 10.23 -2.51 1.34
C CYS A 140 9.47 -1.87 0.15
N PHE A 141 8.85 -0.71 0.33
CA PHE A 141 8.19 0.01 -0.75
C PHE A 141 9.19 0.58 -1.78
N VAL A 142 10.40 0.95 -1.37
CA VAL A 142 11.46 1.31 -2.33
C VAL A 142 11.80 0.13 -3.24
N ILE A 143 11.95 -1.06 -2.70
CA ILE A 143 12.18 -2.28 -3.50
C ILE A 143 11.00 -2.53 -4.44
N SER A 144 9.77 -2.39 -3.96
CA SER A 144 8.55 -2.55 -4.76
C SER A 144 8.47 -1.52 -5.90
N LEU A 145 8.86 -0.27 -5.63
CA LEU A 145 8.97 0.79 -6.64
C LEU A 145 9.96 0.43 -7.74
N LEU A 146 11.16 -0.04 -7.37
CA LEU A 146 12.19 -0.46 -8.33
C LEU A 146 11.66 -1.58 -9.24
N ILE A 147 11.00 -2.58 -8.66
CA ILE A 147 10.39 -3.68 -9.42
C ILE A 147 9.32 -3.13 -10.39
N ALA A 148 8.45 -2.23 -9.93
CA ALA A 148 7.39 -1.66 -10.77
C ALA A 148 7.96 -0.85 -11.94
N VAL A 149 9.02 -0.07 -11.72
CA VAL A 149 9.73 0.69 -12.77
C VAL A 149 10.38 -0.26 -13.79
N ILE A 150 11.08 -1.31 -13.33
CA ILE A 150 11.70 -2.31 -14.20
C ILE A 150 10.64 -3.01 -15.06
N LEU A 151 9.51 -3.41 -14.46
CA LEU A 151 8.40 -4.03 -15.20
C LEU A 151 7.83 -3.07 -16.25
N LYS A 152 7.65 -1.79 -15.92
CA LYS A 152 7.20 -0.79 -16.86
C LYS A 152 8.13 -0.68 -18.06
N LEU A 153 9.44 -0.55 -17.83
CA LEU A 153 10.45 -0.40 -18.89
C LEU A 153 10.53 -1.65 -19.79
N LYS A 154 10.53 -2.85 -19.21
CA LYS A 154 10.55 -4.11 -19.97
C LYS A 154 9.34 -4.29 -20.87
N THR A 155 8.16 -3.91 -20.38
CA THR A 155 6.93 -4.08 -21.15
C THR A 155 6.79 -3.02 -22.27
N GLN A 156 7.31 -1.81 -22.07
CA GLN A 156 7.40 -0.82 -23.14
C GLN A 156 8.32 -1.29 -24.27
N ASN A 157 9.49 -1.82 -23.93
CA ASN A 157 10.47 -2.33 -24.92
C ASN A 157 9.97 -3.60 -25.64
N GLY A 158 9.08 -4.39 -25.04
CA GLY A 158 8.46 -5.55 -25.65
C GLY A 158 7.40 -5.21 -26.69
N LEU A 159 6.65 -4.14 -26.49
CA LEU A 159 5.64 -3.65 -27.42
C LEU A 159 6.25 -2.95 -28.65
N THR A 160 7.48 -2.46 -28.56
CA THR A 160 8.20 -1.81 -29.67
C THR A 160 8.85 -2.85 -30.62
N LYS A 161 8.83 -4.13 -30.25
CA LYS A 161 9.42 -5.23 -31.05
C LYS A 161 8.40 -6.13 -31.74
N MET A 162 7.13 -5.85 -31.62
CA MET A 162 6.02 -6.44 -32.38
C MET A 162 5.48 -5.45 -33.42
#